data_55d007eafd3a74513d90dddeac51c7de
#
_entry.id   55d007eafd3a74513d90dddeac51c7de
#
_cell.length_a   1.000
_cell.length_b   1.000
_cell.length_c   1.000
_cell.angle_alpha   90.00
_cell.angle_beta   90.00
_cell.angle_gamma   90.00
#
_symmetry.space_group_name_H-M   'P 1'
#
loop_
_entity.id
_entity.type
_entity.pdbx_description
1 polymer ?
#
loop_
_entity_poly.entity_id
_entity_poly.type
_entity_poly.pdbx_seq_one_letter_code
_entity_poly.pdbx_strand_id
1 'polypeptide(L)'
;ELYHQFAPPEVTRRRHILNAKLSDSEIITISLCGELAGVDSENAWFSFVKRNYRHLFPQLCSRSRFNRTRRALIQITELLRQKMISVFPIPVSSYYIVDSFPLAVCKFGRARYCKAFRGHGADYGKCPSKKETYYGYKVHALITLEGYIASFEITPASTDDREGLRDLADHWSNVTILADKGYVGKNMKQEMQEK
;
A
#
# COMPACT_ATOMS: atom_id res chain seq x y z
N GLU A 1 17.91 1.47 -10.25
CA GLU A 1 18.03 2.82 -10.84
C GLU A 1 17.17 3.83 -10.08
N LEU A 2 15.83 3.65 -10.00
CA LEU A 2 14.92 4.58 -9.32
C LEU A 2 15.32 4.91 -7.87
N TYR A 3 15.77 3.92 -7.10
CA TYR A 3 16.25 4.18 -5.74
C TYR A 3 17.43 5.17 -5.71
N HIS A 4 18.38 5.03 -6.59
CA HIS A 4 19.53 5.94 -6.65
C HIS A 4 19.19 7.33 -7.14
N GLN A 5 18.13 7.44 -7.93
CA GLN A 5 17.66 8.72 -8.48
C GLN A 5 16.80 9.51 -7.48
N PHE A 6 15.95 8.83 -6.70
CA PHE A 6 14.90 9.48 -5.91
C PHE A 6 15.03 9.31 -4.40
N ALA A 7 15.88 8.38 -3.90
CA ALA A 7 16.03 8.21 -2.45
C ALA A 7 16.69 9.42 -1.80
N PRO A 8 16.11 9.96 -0.71
CA PRO A 8 16.65 11.15 -0.04
C PRO A 8 18.05 10.91 0.56
N PRO A 9 18.89 11.96 0.65
CA PRO A 9 20.22 11.85 1.23
C PRO A 9 20.24 11.30 2.66
N GLU A 10 19.23 11.60 3.47
CA GLU A 10 19.10 11.13 4.85
C GLU A 10 19.02 9.60 4.92
N VAL A 11 18.40 8.98 3.90
CA VAL A 11 18.28 7.53 3.79
C VAL A 11 19.56 6.91 3.22
N THR A 12 20.09 7.48 2.14
CA THR A 12 21.25 6.94 1.43
C THR A 12 22.57 7.13 2.20
N ARG A 13 22.63 8.08 3.14
CA ARG A 13 23.81 8.39 3.97
C ARG A 13 23.64 8.01 5.44
N ARG A 14 22.59 7.26 5.79
CA ARG A 14 22.37 6.87 7.18
C ARG A 14 23.51 6.02 7.73
N ARG A 15 23.70 6.07 9.04
CA ARG A 15 24.77 5.35 9.74
C ARG A 15 24.79 3.86 9.39
N HIS A 16 25.98 3.32 9.12
CA HIS A 16 26.23 1.91 8.79
C HIS A 16 25.64 1.41 7.45
N ILE A 17 25.19 2.27 6.57
CA ILE A 17 24.67 1.86 5.25
C ILE A 17 25.72 1.16 4.40
N LEU A 18 26.98 1.65 4.45
CA LEU A 18 28.12 1.09 3.69
C LEU A 18 28.51 -0.32 4.17
N ASN A 19 28.18 -0.68 5.40
CA ASN A 19 28.46 -2.00 5.97
C ASN A 19 27.27 -2.96 5.83
N ALA A 20 26.22 -2.55 5.12
CA ALA A 20 25.06 -3.40 4.90
C ALA A 20 25.38 -4.52 3.91
N LYS A 21 25.02 -5.77 4.26
CA LYS A 21 25.22 -6.94 3.39
C LYS A 21 24.34 -6.87 2.13
N LEU A 22 23.14 -6.34 2.26
CA LEU A 22 22.25 -6.01 1.15
C LEU A 22 22.06 -4.51 1.11
N SER A 23 22.12 -3.95 -0.07
CA SER A 23 21.71 -2.56 -0.30
C SER A 23 20.20 -2.39 -0.11
N ASP A 24 19.75 -1.18 0.08
CA ASP A 24 18.34 -0.87 0.20
C ASP A 24 17.55 -1.23 -1.07
N SER A 25 18.15 -0.97 -2.24
CA SER A 25 17.55 -1.33 -3.52
C SER A 25 17.37 -2.84 -3.67
N GLU A 26 18.33 -3.66 -3.21
CA GLU A 26 18.18 -5.12 -3.20
C GLU A 26 17.07 -5.57 -2.25
N ILE A 27 16.98 -4.97 -1.07
CA ILE A 27 15.90 -5.28 -0.11
C ILE A 27 14.52 -4.92 -0.68
N ILE A 28 14.39 -3.75 -1.29
CA ILE A 28 13.13 -3.33 -1.95
C ILE A 28 12.82 -4.28 -3.10
N THR A 29 13.79 -4.61 -3.95
CA THR A 29 13.61 -5.54 -5.06
C THR A 29 13.13 -6.91 -4.59
N ILE A 30 13.81 -7.52 -3.61
CA ILE A 30 13.40 -8.81 -3.04
C ILE A 30 11.98 -8.72 -2.48
N SER A 31 11.64 -7.62 -1.82
CA SER A 31 10.30 -7.44 -1.24
C SER A 31 9.22 -7.38 -2.31
N LEU A 32 9.39 -6.52 -3.32
CA LEU A 32 8.42 -6.35 -4.41
C LEU A 32 8.26 -7.64 -5.24
N CYS A 33 9.38 -8.37 -5.50
CA CYS A 33 9.30 -9.65 -6.18
C CYS A 33 8.49 -10.70 -5.40
N GLY A 34 8.49 -10.65 -4.05
CA GLY A 34 7.67 -11.51 -3.22
C GLY A 34 6.18 -11.25 -3.37
N GLU A 35 5.79 -9.98 -3.39
CA GLU A 35 4.40 -9.57 -3.62
C GLU A 35 3.94 -9.98 -5.03
N LEU A 36 4.76 -9.72 -6.05
CA LEU A 36 4.47 -10.10 -7.44
C LEU A 36 4.37 -11.63 -7.62
N ALA A 37 5.14 -12.41 -6.85
CA ALA A 37 5.06 -13.86 -6.85
C ALA A 37 3.87 -14.41 -6.06
N GLY A 38 3.08 -13.57 -5.41
CA GLY A 38 1.93 -13.97 -4.60
C GLY A 38 2.30 -14.81 -3.36
N VAL A 39 3.49 -14.59 -2.79
CA VAL A 39 3.96 -15.33 -1.63
C VAL A 39 3.77 -14.51 -0.35
N ASP A 40 2.63 -14.66 0.31
CA ASP A 40 2.25 -13.91 1.50
C ASP A 40 3.20 -14.11 2.71
N SER A 41 3.85 -15.26 2.80
CA SER A 41 4.75 -15.56 3.89
C SER A 41 6.16 -15.04 3.65
N GLU A 42 6.57 -13.99 4.34
CA GLU A 42 7.96 -13.48 4.30
C GLU A 42 8.99 -14.59 4.56
N ASN A 43 8.70 -15.50 5.50
CA ASN A 43 9.62 -16.60 5.81
C ASN A 43 9.77 -17.58 4.65
N ALA A 44 8.65 -17.93 4.00
CA ALA A 44 8.65 -18.80 2.84
C ALA A 44 9.39 -18.15 1.67
N TRP A 45 9.08 -16.88 1.38
CA TRP A 45 9.72 -16.10 0.33
C TRP A 45 11.23 -15.95 0.56
N PHE A 46 11.64 -15.52 1.74
CA PHE A 46 13.07 -15.35 2.06
C PHE A 46 13.84 -16.66 1.95
N SER A 47 13.22 -17.77 2.37
CA SER A 47 13.80 -19.11 2.23
C SER A 47 13.91 -19.55 0.77
N PHE A 48 12.94 -19.18 -0.06
CA PHE A 48 12.96 -19.42 -1.50
C PHE A 48 14.10 -18.62 -2.17
N VAL A 49 14.22 -17.33 -1.87
CA VAL A 49 15.30 -16.47 -2.38
C VAL A 49 16.66 -17.04 -1.97
N LYS A 50 16.82 -17.45 -0.72
CA LYS A 50 18.07 -18.04 -0.20
C LYS A 50 18.47 -19.31 -0.96
N ARG A 51 17.51 -20.14 -1.39
CA ARG A 51 17.79 -21.40 -2.09
C ARG A 51 18.01 -21.20 -3.59
N ASN A 52 17.23 -20.32 -4.23
CA ASN A 52 17.18 -20.26 -5.68
C ASN A 52 17.94 -19.06 -6.27
N TYR A 53 18.07 -17.94 -5.50
CA TYR A 53 18.64 -16.70 -5.98
C TYR A 53 19.88 -16.27 -5.22
N ARG A 54 20.56 -17.20 -4.52
CA ARG A 54 21.77 -16.91 -3.77
C ARG A 54 22.89 -16.34 -4.65
N HIS A 55 22.94 -16.74 -5.90
CA HIS A 55 23.90 -16.27 -6.90
C HIS A 55 23.70 -14.77 -7.23
N LEU A 56 22.47 -14.26 -7.18
CA LEU A 56 22.15 -12.84 -7.36
C LEU A 56 22.41 -12.01 -6.10
N PHE A 57 22.29 -12.65 -4.92
CA PHE A 57 22.47 -12.01 -3.61
C PHE A 57 23.52 -12.77 -2.78
N PRO A 58 24.82 -12.72 -3.15
CA PRO A 58 25.86 -13.51 -2.51
C PRO A 58 26.04 -13.18 -1.02
N GLN A 59 25.77 -11.92 -0.66
CA GLN A 59 25.84 -11.42 0.71
C GLN A 59 24.49 -11.35 1.40
N LEU A 60 23.56 -12.28 1.10
CA LEU A 60 22.23 -12.29 1.70
C LEU A 60 22.33 -12.23 3.24
N CYS A 61 21.67 -11.24 3.84
CA CYS A 61 21.65 -11.03 5.29
C CYS A 61 20.76 -12.04 6.02
N SER A 62 20.66 -11.98 7.35
CA SER A 62 19.67 -12.77 8.09
C SER A 62 18.25 -12.29 7.81
N ARG A 63 17.25 -13.19 7.89
CA ARG A 63 15.83 -12.85 7.72
C ARG A 63 15.39 -11.72 8.67
N SER A 64 15.82 -11.76 9.92
CA SER A 64 15.48 -10.73 10.90
C SER A 64 16.03 -9.35 10.51
N ARG A 65 17.22 -9.30 9.90
CA ARG A 65 17.78 -8.04 9.38
C ARG A 65 17.02 -7.57 8.15
N PHE A 66 16.71 -8.48 7.24
CA PHE A 66 15.88 -8.20 6.06
C PHE A 66 14.54 -7.58 6.47
N ASN A 67 13.80 -8.21 7.35
CA ASN A 67 12.50 -7.74 7.84
C ASN A 67 12.59 -6.34 8.46
N ARG A 68 13.54 -6.10 9.36
CA ARG A 68 13.71 -4.78 9.98
C ARG A 68 14.01 -3.69 8.96
N THR A 69 14.90 -3.97 8.01
CA THR A 69 15.27 -2.97 6.99
C THR A 69 14.12 -2.75 6.01
N ARG A 70 13.43 -3.81 5.56
CA ARG A 70 12.23 -3.69 4.71
C ARG A 70 11.18 -2.78 5.35
N ARG A 71 10.89 -2.98 6.64
CA ARG A 71 9.92 -2.15 7.37
C ARG A 71 10.38 -0.70 7.50
N ALA A 72 11.66 -0.46 7.71
CA ALA A 72 12.22 0.89 7.77
C ALA A 72 12.19 1.61 6.40
N LEU A 73 12.15 0.85 5.30
CA LEU A 73 12.13 1.38 3.93
C LEU A 73 10.71 1.57 3.36
N ILE A 74 9.65 1.36 4.15
CA ILE A 74 8.27 1.42 3.63
C ILE A 74 7.94 2.77 3.00
N GLN A 75 8.33 3.87 3.63
CA GLN A 75 8.10 5.22 3.10
C GLN A 75 8.89 5.47 1.81
N ILE A 76 10.10 4.91 1.71
CA ILE A 76 10.90 5.00 0.49
C ILE A 76 10.28 4.18 -0.63
N THR A 77 9.78 3.01 -0.32
CA THR A 77 9.07 2.17 -1.30
C THR A 77 7.84 2.90 -1.85
N GLU A 78 7.09 3.58 -1.00
CA GLU A 78 5.94 4.40 -1.42
C GLU A 78 6.38 5.61 -2.25
N LEU A 79 7.41 6.32 -1.85
CA LEU A 79 7.99 7.40 -2.67
C LEU A 79 8.38 6.90 -4.06
N LEU A 80 9.04 5.74 -4.16
CA LEU A 80 9.44 5.15 -5.44
C LEU A 80 8.21 4.77 -6.28
N ARG A 81 7.15 4.24 -5.66
CA ARG A 81 5.88 3.95 -6.36
C ARG A 81 5.30 5.21 -6.99
N GLN A 82 5.22 6.31 -6.23
CA GLN A 82 4.73 7.61 -6.74
C GLN A 82 5.62 8.13 -7.88
N LYS A 83 6.94 8.02 -7.74
CA LYS A 83 7.87 8.44 -8.80
C LYS A 83 7.80 7.56 -10.04
N MET A 84 7.53 6.27 -9.91
CA MET A 84 7.29 5.39 -11.05
C MET A 84 6.12 5.90 -11.92
N ILE A 85 5.02 6.30 -11.31
CA ILE A 85 3.87 6.86 -12.03
C ILE A 85 4.26 8.09 -12.84
N SER A 86 5.17 8.94 -12.30
CA SER A 86 5.62 10.16 -13.00
C SER A 86 6.66 9.92 -14.09
N VAL A 87 7.40 8.80 -14.03
CA VAL A 87 8.46 8.45 -15.00
C VAL A 87 7.91 7.63 -16.18
N PHE A 88 6.94 6.78 -15.94
CA PHE A 88 6.27 6.07 -17.03
C PHE A 88 5.32 7.01 -17.77
N PRO A 89 5.23 6.91 -19.10
CA PRO A 89 4.27 7.67 -19.91
C PRO A 89 2.86 7.10 -19.72
N ILE A 90 2.35 7.20 -18.50
CA ILE A 90 0.96 6.86 -18.19
C ILE A 90 0.12 8.01 -18.70
N PRO A 91 -0.88 7.77 -19.55
CA PRO A 91 -1.78 8.82 -19.98
C PRO A 91 -2.38 9.50 -18.75
N VAL A 92 -2.22 10.81 -18.65
CA VAL A 92 -2.90 11.59 -17.61
C VAL A 92 -4.38 11.61 -17.97
N SER A 93 -5.14 10.71 -17.38
CA SER A 93 -6.59 10.70 -17.52
C SER A 93 -7.20 11.75 -16.63
N SER A 94 -8.24 12.44 -17.13
CA SER A 94 -9.11 13.25 -16.27
C SER A 94 -10.14 12.40 -15.53
N TYR A 95 -10.18 11.09 -15.77
CA TYR A 95 -11.15 10.16 -15.21
C TYR A 95 -10.47 9.16 -14.31
N TYR A 96 -11.03 9.00 -13.13
CA TYR A 96 -10.58 8.04 -12.12
C TYR A 96 -11.77 7.21 -11.63
N ILE A 97 -11.49 6.02 -11.15
CA ILE A 97 -12.45 5.13 -10.51
C ILE A 97 -12.08 5.04 -9.05
N VAL A 98 -13.04 5.21 -8.14
CA VAL A 98 -12.86 4.94 -6.71
C VAL A 98 -13.62 3.69 -6.31
N ASP A 99 -12.94 2.83 -5.55
CA ASP A 99 -13.56 1.66 -4.92
C ASP A 99 -12.90 1.39 -3.56
N SER A 100 -13.58 0.64 -2.71
CA SER A 100 -13.07 0.23 -1.41
C SER A 100 -13.03 -1.28 -1.25
N PHE A 101 -12.02 -1.77 -0.53
CA PHE A 101 -11.91 -3.18 -0.21
C PHE A 101 -11.44 -3.41 1.23
N PRO A 102 -11.83 -4.54 1.84
CA PRO A 102 -11.45 -4.86 3.20
C PRO A 102 -9.96 -5.21 3.31
N LEU A 103 -9.29 -4.62 4.32
CA LEU A 103 -7.96 -5.00 4.78
C LEU A 103 -8.10 -5.66 6.15
N ALA A 104 -8.44 -6.94 6.16
CA ALA A 104 -8.72 -7.67 7.37
C ALA A 104 -7.45 -7.99 8.16
N VAL A 105 -7.40 -7.57 9.44
CA VAL A 105 -6.39 -8.01 10.40
C VAL A 105 -6.70 -9.45 10.86
N CYS A 106 -7.98 -9.73 11.10
CA CYS A 106 -8.44 -11.09 11.39
C CYS A 106 -9.95 -11.26 11.13
N LYS A 107 -10.38 -12.54 11.06
CA LYS A 107 -11.80 -12.89 10.96
C LYS A 107 -12.56 -12.49 12.23
N PHE A 108 -13.85 -12.17 12.08
CA PHE A 108 -14.75 -11.72 13.16
C PHE A 108 -14.65 -12.56 14.44
N GLY A 109 -14.72 -13.89 14.34
CA GLY A 109 -14.66 -14.77 15.51
C GLY A 109 -13.36 -14.69 16.34
N ARG A 110 -12.28 -14.15 15.76
CA ARG A 110 -11.00 -13.93 16.43
C ARG A 110 -10.81 -12.50 16.94
N ALA A 111 -11.64 -11.56 16.52
CA ALA A 111 -11.45 -10.14 16.76
C ALA A 111 -11.33 -9.79 18.25
N ARG A 112 -12.18 -10.38 19.11
CA ARG A 112 -12.16 -10.13 20.56
C ARG A 112 -10.84 -10.49 21.24
N TYR A 113 -10.10 -11.45 20.69
CA TYR A 113 -8.80 -11.91 21.20
C TYR A 113 -7.62 -11.27 20.49
N CYS A 114 -7.88 -10.53 19.40
CA CYS A 114 -6.84 -9.91 18.60
C CYS A 114 -6.27 -8.71 19.36
N LYS A 115 -4.98 -8.76 19.64
CA LYS A 115 -4.24 -7.63 20.23
C LYS A 115 -3.56 -6.75 19.17
N ALA A 116 -3.46 -7.26 17.93
CA ALA A 116 -2.85 -6.53 16.83
C ALA A 116 -3.70 -5.32 16.46
N PHE A 117 -3.04 -4.18 16.32
CA PHE A 117 -3.65 -2.89 15.97
C PHE A 117 -4.74 -2.37 16.93
N ARG A 118 -4.88 -2.98 18.11
CA ARG A 118 -5.75 -2.45 19.16
C ARG A 118 -5.23 -1.08 19.58
N GLY A 119 -6.08 -0.05 19.57
CA GLY A 119 -5.69 1.34 19.81
C GLY A 119 -5.00 2.05 18.63
N HIS A 120 -4.93 1.41 17.45
CA HIS A 120 -4.41 1.99 16.23
C HIS A 120 -5.48 2.15 15.14
N GLY A 121 -6.75 2.30 15.53
CA GLY A 121 -7.86 2.58 14.62
C GLY A 121 -8.47 1.36 13.92
N ALA A 122 -7.98 0.14 14.17
CA ALA A 122 -8.65 -1.05 13.63
C ALA A 122 -10.05 -1.23 14.25
N ASP A 123 -11.06 -1.52 13.43
CA ASP A 123 -12.45 -1.65 13.84
C ASP A 123 -13.18 -2.74 13.06
N TYR A 124 -14.45 -2.96 13.38
CA TYR A 124 -15.29 -3.94 12.72
C TYR A 124 -15.89 -3.36 11.44
N GLY A 125 -15.75 -4.10 10.36
CA GLY A 125 -16.33 -3.79 9.06
C GLY A 125 -17.15 -4.95 8.50
N LYS A 126 -18.03 -4.63 7.56
CA LYS A 126 -18.80 -5.60 6.78
C LYS A 126 -18.36 -5.55 5.33
N CYS A 127 -18.21 -6.73 4.73
CA CYS A 127 -18.02 -6.88 3.29
C CYS A 127 -19.30 -7.50 2.70
N PRO A 128 -20.23 -6.70 2.15
CA PRO A 128 -21.53 -7.20 1.67
C PRO A 128 -21.37 -8.24 0.55
N SER A 129 -20.42 -8.04 -0.37
CA SER A 129 -20.15 -8.95 -1.49
C SER A 129 -19.74 -10.35 -1.04
N LYS A 130 -19.02 -10.46 0.09
CA LYS A 130 -18.60 -11.73 0.68
C LYS A 130 -19.49 -12.21 1.82
N LYS A 131 -20.51 -11.41 2.21
CA LYS A 131 -21.35 -11.64 3.39
C LYS A 131 -20.57 -11.91 4.66
N GLU A 132 -19.42 -11.25 4.79
CA GLU A 132 -18.50 -11.45 5.92
C GLU A 132 -18.38 -10.17 6.77
N THR A 133 -18.23 -10.38 8.08
CA THR A 133 -17.79 -9.34 9.01
C THR A 133 -16.32 -9.63 9.35
N TYR A 134 -15.50 -8.60 9.38
CA TYR A 134 -14.08 -8.68 9.68
C TYR A 134 -13.67 -7.62 10.69
N TYR A 135 -12.48 -7.76 11.25
CA TYR A 135 -11.83 -6.75 12.08
C TYR A 135 -10.57 -6.26 11.40
N GLY A 136 -10.43 -4.96 11.22
CA GLY A 136 -9.28 -4.38 10.55
C GLY A 136 -9.54 -2.98 10.00
N TYR A 137 -9.18 -2.79 8.76
CA TYR A 137 -9.23 -1.53 8.03
C TYR A 137 -9.97 -1.68 6.71
N LYS A 138 -10.28 -0.58 6.09
CA LYS A 138 -10.77 -0.47 4.72
C LYS A 138 -9.78 0.35 3.92
N VAL A 139 -9.46 -0.10 2.73
CA VAL A 139 -8.66 0.67 1.77
C VAL A 139 -9.61 1.29 0.75
N HIS A 140 -9.53 2.60 0.59
CA HIS A 140 -10.17 3.33 -0.51
C HIS A 140 -9.08 3.60 -1.54
N ALA A 141 -9.27 3.19 -2.77
CA ALA A 141 -8.29 3.37 -3.83
C ALA A 141 -8.87 4.19 -4.98
N LEU A 142 -8.10 5.15 -5.44
CA LEU A 142 -8.35 5.92 -6.65
C LEU A 142 -7.49 5.34 -7.77
N ILE A 143 -8.13 4.87 -8.83
CA ILE A 143 -7.49 4.10 -9.90
C ILE A 143 -7.74 4.80 -11.24
N THR A 144 -6.73 4.89 -12.09
CA THR A 144 -6.91 5.37 -13.47
C THR A 144 -7.71 4.36 -14.31
N LEU A 145 -8.23 4.77 -15.45
CA LEU A 145 -8.94 3.86 -16.36
C LEU A 145 -8.06 2.72 -16.87
N GLU A 146 -6.74 2.94 -16.90
CA GLU A 146 -5.73 1.95 -17.31
C GLU A 146 -5.37 0.97 -16.17
N GLY A 147 -5.94 1.15 -14.97
CA GLY A 147 -5.74 0.26 -13.83
C GLY A 147 -4.57 0.63 -12.90
N TYR A 148 -3.98 1.82 -13.02
CA TYR A 148 -2.93 2.27 -12.10
C TYR A 148 -3.54 2.87 -10.84
N ILE A 149 -3.02 2.51 -9.67
CA ILE A 149 -3.40 3.12 -8.40
C ILE A 149 -2.76 4.50 -8.31
N ALA A 150 -3.56 5.54 -8.48
CA ALA A 150 -3.14 6.92 -8.40
C ALA A 150 -2.94 7.37 -6.95
N SER A 151 -3.91 7.03 -6.09
CA SER A 151 -3.88 7.32 -4.65
C SER A 151 -4.64 6.26 -3.87
N PHE A 152 -4.37 6.14 -2.59
CA PHE A 152 -5.14 5.31 -1.68
C PHE A 152 -5.15 5.89 -0.27
N GLU A 153 -6.21 5.57 0.48
CA GLU A 153 -6.37 5.92 1.89
C GLU A 153 -6.73 4.66 2.69
N ILE A 154 -6.23 4.55 3.90
CA ILE A 154 -6.52 3.43 4.81
C ILE A 154 -7.26 3.96 6.01
N THR A 155 -8.53 3.59 6.13
CA THR A 155 -9.41 4.01 7.21
C THR A 155 -9.79 2.84 8.13
N PRO A 156 -10.31 3.09 9.35
CA PRO A 156 -10.99 2.05 10.13
C PRO A 156 -12.04 1.32 9.30
N ALA A 157 -12.22 0.03 9.51
CA ALA A 157 -13.16 -0.77 8.71
C ALA A 157 -14.63 -0.31 8.81
N SER A 158 -14.99 0.45 9.88
CA SER A 158 -16.30 1.04 10.10
C SER A 158 -16.55 2.35 9.34
N THR A 159 -15.51 2.96 8.78
CA THR A 159 -15.61 4.26 8.08
C THR A 159 -16.55 4.16 6.87
N ASP A 160 -17.40 5.17 6.70
CA ASP A 160 -18.28 5.29 5.53
C ASP A 160 -17.46 5.53 4.26
N ASP A 161 -17.88 4.94 3.12
CA ASP A 161 -17.15 5.07 1.86
C ASP A 161 -17.07 6.52 1.36
N ARG A 162 -18.07 7.34 1.70
CA ARG A 162 -18.09 8.77 1.39
C ARG A 162 -17.06 9.58 2.15
N GLU A 163 -16.77 9.18 3.40
CA GLU A 163 -15.72 9.80 4.19
C GLU A 163 -14.34 9.50 3.60
N GLY A 164 -14.08 8.23 3.27
CA GLY A 164 -12.85 7.85 2.58
C GLY A 164 -12.66 8.54 1.22
N LEU A 165 -13.76 8.80 0.49
CA LEU A 165 -13.68 9.58 -0.74
C LEU A 165 -13.31 11.05 -0.49
N ARG A 166 -13.81 11.68 0.58
CA ARG A 166 -13.43 13.06 0.92
C ARG A 166 -11.94 13.19 1.15
N ASP A 167 -11.38 12.28 1.94
CA ASP A 167 -9.95 12.25 2.26
C ASP A 167 -9.10 12.06 0.99
N LEU A 168 -9.52 11.16 0.10
CA LEU A 168 -8.86 10.97 -1.19
C LEU A 168 -8.95 12.20 -2.09
N ALA A 169 -10.13 12.83 -2.16
CA ALA A 169 -10.41 13.93 -3.07
C ALA A 169 -9.70 15.25 -2.69
N ASP A 170 -9.31 15.41 -1.42
CA ASP A 170 -8.61 16.62 -0.93
C ASP A 170 -7.30 16.90 -1.67
N HIS A 171 -6.72 15.90 -2.31
CA HIS A 171 -5.48 16.02 -3.06
C HIS A 171 -5.67 16.12 -4.58
N TRP A 172 -6.92 16.16 -5.05
CA TRP A 172 -7.25 16.13 -6.48
C TRP A 172 -8.19 17.26 -6.86
N SER A 173 -7.89 17.95 -7.95
CA SER A 173 -8.71 19.02 -8.51
C SER A 173 -8.86 18.84 -10.03
N ASN A 174 -9.97 19.30 -10.58
CA ASN A 174 -10.27 19.24 -12.02
C ASN A 174 -10.26 17.79 -12.60
N VAL A 175 -10.70 16.82 -11.82
CA VAL A 175 -10.81 15.43 -12.24
C VAL A 175 -12.25 14.92 -12.11
N THR A 176 -12.61 13.93 -12.91
CA THR A 176 -13.89 13.24 -12.81
C THR A 176 -13.70 11.90 -12.09
N ILE A 177 -14.35 11.71 -10.96
CA ILE A 177 -14.28 10.47 -10.19
C ILE A 177 -15.56 9.66 -10.44
N LEU A 178 -15.40 8.45 -10.97
CA LEU A 178 -16.44 7.45 -11.13
C LEU A 178 -16.51 6.60 -9.87
N ALA A 179 -17.68 6.48 -9.28
CA ALA A 179 -17.88 5.78 -8.01
C ALA A 179 -19.14 4.91 -8.03
N ASP A 180 -19.15 3.85 -7.24
CA ASP A 180 -20.35 3.05 -7.00
C ASP A 180 -21.39 3.86 -6.20
N LYS A 181 -22.65 3.36 -6.21
CA LYS A 181 -23.78 3.99 -5.50
C LYS A 181 -23.54 4.22 -4.01
N GLY A 182 -22.69 3.43 -3.37
CA GLY A 182 -22.29 3.60 -1.97
C GLY A 182 -21.62 4.96 -1.68
N TYR A 183 -20.97 5.52 -2.69
CA TYR A 183 -20.30 6.83 -2.61
C TYR A 183 -21.21 8.00 -2.97
N VAL A 184 -22.33 7.74 -3.64
CA VAL A 184 -23.18 8.79 -4.21
C VAL A 184 -24.23 9.27 -3.19
N GLY A 185 -24.29 10.59 -3.00
CA GLY A 185 -25.34 11.28 -2.24
C GLY A 185 -25.52 12.69 -2.78
N LYS A 186 -26.69 13.31 -2.62
CA LYS A 186 -26.95 14.67 -3.13
C LYS A 186 -25.90 15.65 -2.61
N ASN A 187 -25.59 15.60 -1.33
CA ASN A 187 -24.62 16.50 -0.70
C ASN A 187 -23.19 16.20 -1.18
N MET A 188 -22.82 14.91 -1.31
CA MET A 188 -21.49 14.51 -1.79
C MET A 188 -21.23 15.00 -3.21
N LYS A 189 -22.21 14.88 -4.11
CA LYS A 189 -22.06 15.35 -5.49
C LYS A 189 -21.81 16.86 -5.53
N GLN A 190 -22.48 17.62 -4.69
CA GLN A 190 -22.32 19.07 -4.60
C GLN A 190 -20.93 19.43 -4.02
N GLU A 191 -20.53 18.80 -2.93
CA GLU A 191 -19.18 18.96 -2.32
C GLU A 191 -18.06 18.68 -3.33
N MET A 192 -18.20 17.64 -4.15
CA MET A 192 -17.19 17.28 -5.16
C MET A 192 -17.18 18.19 -6.39
N GLN A 193 -18.27 18.90 -6.67
CA GLN A 193 -18.33 19.90 -7.75
C GLN A 193 -17.69 21.23 -7.38
N GLU A 194 -17.52 21.51 -6.11
CA GLU A 194 -16.91 22.72 -5.57
C GLU A 194 -15.37 22.60 -5.42
N LYS A 195 -14.82 21.38 -5.58
CA LYS A 195 -13.37 21.07 -5.56
C LYS A 195 -12.81 20.94 -6.98
#